data_02a3c36b025898b1dc71da20682c6bf2
#
_entry.id   02a3c36b025898b1dc71da20682c6bf2
#
_cell.length_a   1.000
_cell.length_b   1.000
_cell.length_c   1.000
_cell.angle_alpha   90.00
_cell.angle_beta   90.00
_cell.angle_gamma   90.00
#
_symmetry.space_group_name_H-M   'P 1'
#
loop_
_entity.id
_entity.type
_entity.pdbx_description
1 polymer ?
#
loop_
_entity_poly.entity_id
_entity_poly.type
_entity_poly.pdbx_seq_one_letter_code
_entity_poly.pdbx_strand_id
1 'polypeptide(L)'
;MSRYQPPLSLTLPMLGLVAEISEQIGRLSALHAATLTPQLRRGNRIRTIQASLAIENNTLSVEQVTAVLEGKRVLGLPREIQEVRNAFAAYEAMPDWRPSSRADVLAAHRLLMLGLIDDAGQFRRGGVGIYRGDKLVHMAPPPSRVATLIDDLLAWLEVTELHPLIASCVFHYEFEFIHPFADGNGRMGRLWQTLILSQWRPVLAWLPVESVICEQQEAYYAALLAADQQAQSTPFVEFMLQALQQALLNAEQTDQVTDQVTDQVSSHVIRLLDALKGSTGLKTAELMPLLRLTHRATFRSNYLSPALTAGLVEMTDPLSPRSPVQKYRLTAQGLNCLGMSKT
;
A
#
# COMPACT_ATOMS: atom_id res chain seq x y z
N MET A 1 22.56 -33.51 3.99
CA MET A 1 22.95 -32.16 4.39
C MET A 1 21.78 -31.55 5.12
N SER A 2 21.95 -30.97 6.29
CA SER A 2 20.87 -30.27 7.00
C SER A 2 20.44 -29.08 6.14
N ARG A 3 19.13 -29.00 5.85
CA ARG A 3 18.55 -27.91 5.07
C ARG A 3 18.67 -26.62 5.90
N TYR A 4 19.03 -25.50 5.29
CA TYR A 4 19.09 -24.20 5.95
C TYR A 4 17.78 -23.92 6.71
N GLN A 5 17.91 -23.46 7.92
CA GLN A 5 16.79 -23.05 8.78
C GLN A 5 17.17 -21.70 9.41
N PRO A 6 16.44 -20.60 9.08
CA PRO A 6 16.65 -19.34 9.77
C PRO A 6 16.47 -19.49 11.29
N PRO A 7 17.35 -18.91 12.10
CA PRO A 7 17.22 -18.96 13.56
C PRO A 7 15.96 -18.20 14.02
N LEU A 8 15.04 -18.94 14.63
CA LEU A 8 13.77 -18.42 15.16
C LEU A 8 13.36 -19.22 16.39
N SER A 9 12.91 -18.54 17.43
CA SER A 9 12.20 -19.13 18.56
C SER A 9 10.76 -18.67 18.54
N LEU A 10 9.81 -19.61 18.38
CA LEU A 10 8.38 -19.29 18.47
C LEU A 10 8.01 -18.95 19.91
N THR A 11 7.31 -17.81 20.09
CA THR A 11 6.89 -17.30 21.39
C THR A 11 5.37 -17.30 21.52
N LEU A 12 4.87 -17.30 22.75
CA LEU A 12 3.42 -17.17 23.00
C LEU A 12 2.84 -15.87 22.45
N PRO A 13 3.52 -14.70 22.57
CA PRO A 13 3.06 -13.48 21.90
C PRO A 13 2.89 -13.62 20.39
N MET A 14 3.83 -14.28 19.68
CA MET A 14 3.69 -14.52 18.23
C MET A 14 2.43 -15.34 17.91
N LEU A 15 2.15 -16.38 18.70
CA LEU A 15 0.95 -17.22 18.48
C LEU A 15 -0.32 -16.42 18.68
N GLY A 16 -0.38 -15.57 19.72
CA GLY A 16 -1.49 -14.64 19.95
C GLY A 16 -1.69 -13.69 18.79
N LEU A 17 -0.63 -13.01 18.36
CA LEU A 17 -0.68 -12.07 17.24
C LEU A 17 -1.11 -12.73 15.93
N VAL A 18 -0.60 -13.94 15.63
CA VAL A 18 -1.00 -14.68 14.42
C VAL A 18 -2.49 -15.01 14.46
N ALA A 19 -3.04 -15.41 15.59
CA ALA A 19 -4.47 -15.69 15.73
C ALA A 19 -5.33 -14.43 15.53
N GLU A 20 -4.97 -13.33 16.21
CA GLU A 20 -5.70 -12.05 16.12
C GLU A 20 -5.63 -11.45 14.71
N ILE A 21 -4.45 -11.41 14.08
CA ILE A 21 -4.27 -10.94 12.70
C ILE A 21 -5.08 -11.80 11.73
N SER A 22 -5.06 -13.13 11.88
CA SER A 22 -5.82 -14.03 10.99
C SER A 22 -7.33 -13.80 11.10
N GLU A 23 -7.84 -13.56 12.30
CA GLU A 23 -9.24 -13.20 12.52
C GLU A 23 -9.59 -11.85 11.89
N GLN A 24 -8.75 -10.82 12.09
CA GLN A 24 -8.95 -9.50 11.46
C GLN A 24 -8.96 -9.58 9.93
N ILE A 25 -8.01 -10.33 9.34
CA ILE A 25 -7.97 -10.57 7.88
C ILE A 25 -9.25 -11.29 7.43
N GLY A 26 -9.75 -12.24 8.22
CA GLY A 26 -11.01 -12.93 7.94
C GLY A 26 -12.19 -11.96 7.89
N ARG A 27 -12.30 -11.07 8.87
CA ARG A 27 -13.32 -10.01 8.92
C ARG A 27 -13.21 -9.04 7.74
N LEU A 28 -12.01 -8.51 7.48
CA LEU A 28 -11.74 -7.63 6.35
C LEU A 28 -12.09 -8.31 5.01
N SER A 29 -11.69 -9.57 4.81
CA SER A 29 -11.97 -10.30 3.57
C SER A 29 -13.45 -10.51 3.35
N ALA A 30 -14.23 -10.73 4.41
CA ALA A 30 -15.68 -10.88 4.34
C ALA A 30 -16.40 -9.56 4.00
N LEU A 31 -15.92 -8.46 4.59
CA LEU A 31 -16.45 -7.10 4.33
C LEU A 31 -16.01 -6.60 2.93
N HIS A 32 -14.77 -6.90 2.53
CA HIS A 32 -14.16 -6.34 1.31
C HIS A 32 -14.34 -7.17 0.04
N ALA A 33 -14.95 -8.35 0.09
CA ALA A 33 -15.31 -9.06 -1.14
C ALA A 33 -16.17 -8.20 -2.09
N ALA A 34 -16.79 -7.11 -1.57
CA ALA A 34 -17.62 -6.18 -2.32
C ALA A 34 -17.13 -4.71 -2.33
N THR A 35 -16.20 -4.28 -1.47
CA THR A 35 -16.01 -2.85 -1.14
C THR A 35 -14.62 -2.24 -1.39
N LEU A 36 -13.56 -3.00 -1.62
CA LEU A 36 -12.27 -2.40 -2.01
C LEU A 36 -12.37 -1.74 -3.39
N THR A 37 -12.77 -0.48 -3.39
CA THR A 37 -12.85 0.31 -4.61
C THR A 37 -11.47 0.48 -5.26
N PRO A 38 -11.37 0.62 -6.59
CA PRO A 38 -10.10 0.91 -7.26
C PRO A 38 -9.39 2.15 -6.69
N GLN A 39 -10.16 3.15 -6.25
CA GLN A 39 -9.64 4.37 -5.63
C GLN A 39 -8.95 4.09 -4.28
N LEU A 40 -9.55 3.26 -3.42
CA LEU A 40 -8.97 2.91 -2.14
C LEU A 40 -7.69 2.08 -2.31
N ARG A 41 -7.68 1.12 -3.23
CA ARG A 41 -6.48 0.35 -3.59
C ARG A 41 -5.35 1.26 -4.06
N ARG A 42 -5.67 2.22 -4.95
CA ARG A 42 -4.70 3.20 -5.43
C ARG A 42 -4.19 4.09 -4.30
N GLY A 43 -5.07 4.58 -3.42
CA GLY A 43 -4.69 5.40 -2.27
C GLY A 43 -3.75 4.66 -1.30
N ASN A 44 -4.07 3.41 -0.97
CA ASN A 44 -3.23 2.58 -0.12
C ASN A 44 -1.88 2.27 -0.78
N ARG A 45 -1.85 1.98 -2.08
CA ARG A 45 -0.60 1.81 -2.85
C ARG A 45 0.29 3.04 -2.78
N ILE A 46 -0.29 4.23 -2.92
CA ILE A 46 0.45 5.50 -2.82
C ILE A 46 1.05 5.68 -1.43
N ARG A 47 0.28 5.39 -0.35
CA ARG A 47 0.78 5.44 1.04
C ARG A 47 1.91 4.45 1.28
N THR A 48 1.76 3.20 0.84
CA THR A 48 2.80 2.17 0.89
C THR A 48 4.09 2.65 0.22
N ILE A 49 4.02 3.15 -1.01
CA ILE A 49 5.18 3.64 -1.75
C ILE A 49 5.82 4.82 -1.03
N GLN A 50 5.03 5.83 -0.67
CA GLN A 50 5.54 7.02 0.02
C GLN A 50 6.24 6.63 1.33
N ALA A 51 5.61 5.82 2.18
CA ALA A 51 6.19 5.41 3.46
C ALA A 51 7.46 4.56 3.29
N SER A 52 7.44 3.60 2.36
CA SER A 52 8.62 2.77 2.07
C SER A 52 9.82 3.61 1.60
N LEU A 53 9.57 4.66 0.81
CA LEU A 53 10.62 5.58 0.38
C LEU A 53 11.03 6.55 1.48
N ALA A 54 10.10 7.01 2.33
CA ALA A 54 10.40 7.90 3.45
C ALA A 54 11.31 7.22 4.50
N ILE A 55 11.17 5.91 4.73
CA ILE A 55 12.09 5.12 5.57
C ILE A 55 13.54 5.26 5.05
N GLU A 56 13.72 5.39 3.73
CA GLU A 56 15.02 5.57 3.05
C GLU A 56 15.36 7.07 2.81
N ASN A 57 14.76 7.97 3.57
CA ASN A 57 14.98 9.41 3.52
C ASN A 57 14.49 10.13 2.24
N ASN A 58 13.59 9.56 1.47
CA ASN A 58 12.88 10.30 0.43
C ASN A 58 11.93 11.31 1.09
N THR A 59 11.96 12.57 0.65
CA THR A 59 11.26 13.68 1.34
C THR A 59 9.91 14.02 0.70
N LEU A 60 9.52 13.35 -0.37
CA LEU A 60 8.27 13.66 -1.07
C LEU A 60 7.03 13.30 -0.23
N SER A 61 6.10 14.24 -0.15
CA SER A 61 4.81 14.01 0.52
C SER A 61 3.89 13.09 -0.29
N VAL A 62 2.82 12.59 0.33
CA VAL A 62 1.80 11.76 -0.34
C VAL A 62 1.20 12.48 -1.55
N GLU A 63 0.95 13.80 -1.45
CA GLU A 63 0.43 14.62 -2.55
C GLU A 63 1.44 14.74 -3.69
N GLN A 64 2.72 14.89 -3.36
CA GLN A 64 3.79 14.96 -4.36
C GLN A 64 3.99 13.60 -5.05
N VAL A 65 3.99 12.50 -4.30
CA VAL A 65 4.01 11.14 -4.86
C VAL A 65 2.83 10.93 -5.81
N THR A 66 1.61 11.32 -5.38
CA THR A 66 0.42 11.25 -6.22
C THR A 66 0.59 12.06 -7.51
N ALA A 67 1.10 13.28 -7.42
CA ALA A 67 1.33 14.15 -8.58
C ALA A 67 2.37 13.57 -9.55
N VAL A 68 3.45 12.95 -9.04
CA VAL A 68 4.44 12.23 -9.88
C VAL A 68 3.77 11.11 -10.68
N LEU A 69 2.92 10.30 -10.02
CA LEU A 69 2.23 9.17 -10.65
C LEU A 69 1.14 9.62 -11.65
N GLU A 70 0.63 10.84 -11.50
CA GLU A 70 -0.29 11.48 -12.46
C GLU A 70 0.45 12.21 -13.60
N GLY A 71 1.78 12.11 -13.67
CA GLY A 71 2.59 12.75 -14.69
C GLY A 71 2.69 14.29 -14.55
N LYS A 72 2.31 14.84 -13.40
CA LYS A 72 2.40 16.27 -13.10
C LYS A 72 3.84 16.66 -12.76
N ARG A 73 4.17 17.95 -12.97
CA ARG A 73 5.45 18.50 -12.50
C ARG A 73 5.45 18.64 -10.98
N VAL A 74 6.50 18.13 -10.33
CA VAL A 74 6.72 18.20 -8.90
C VAL A 74 8.06 18.83 -8.62
N LEU A 75 8.12 19.71 -7.62
CA LEU A 75 9.37 20.19 -7.06
C LEU A 75 9.92 19.09 -6.12
N GLY A 76 11.08 18.54 -6.46
CA GLY A 76 11.78 17.50 -5.72
C GLY A 76 13.08 17.16 -6.41
N LEU A 77 13.94 16.41 -5.73
CA LEU A 77 15.19 15.95 -6.32
C LEU A 77 14.87 14.96 -7.46
N PRO A 78 15.56 15.02 -8.61
CA PRO A 78 15.34 14.08 -9.71
C PRO A 78 15.44 12.61 -9.28
N ARG A 79 16.36 12.30 -8.35
CA ARG A 79 16.53 10.96 -7.77
C ARG A 79 15.27 10.52 -7.02
N GLU A 80 14.71 11.37 -6.16
CA GLU A 80 13.49 11.05 -5.38
C GLU A 80 12.28 10.80 -6.27
N ILE A 81 12.13 11.61 -7.33
CA ILE A 81 11.06 11.43 -8.33
C ILE A 81 11.25 10.09 -9.07
N GLN A 82 12.50 9.72 -9.40
CA GLN A 82 12.81 8.44 -10.04
C GLN A 82 12.51 7.27 -9.11
N GLU A 83 12.83 7.36 -7.83
CA GLU A 83 12.50 6.36 -6.80
C GLU A 83 11.00 6.09 -6.74
N VAL A 84 10.15 7.14 -6.77
CA VAL A 84 8.69 6.98 -6.79
C VAL A 84 8.23 6.20 -8.02
N ARG A 85 8.72 6.55 -9.21
CA ARG A 85 8.35 5.86 -10.46
C ARG A 85 8.77 4.39 -10.44
N ASN A 86 9.98 4.13 -9.97
CA ASN A 86 10.53 2.78 -9.85
C ASN A 86 9.73 1.93 -8.86
N ALA A 87 9.43 2.47 -7.67
CA ALA A 87 8.65 1.78 -6.67
C ALA A 87 7.25 1.45 -7.20
N PHE A 88 6.58 2.41 -7.86
CA PHE A 88 5.29 2.15 -8.48
C PHE A 88 5.36 1.02 -9.51
N ALA A 89 6.33 1.06 -10.43
CA ALA A 89 6.52 0.01 -11.43
C ALA A 89 6.78 -1.37 -10.79
N ALA A 90 7.57 -1.42 -9.72
CA ALA A 90 7.85 -2.66 -9.00
C ALA A 90 6.60 -3.23 -8.31
N TYR A 91 5.81 -2.39 -7.65
CA TYR A 91 4.56 -2.85 -7.03
C TYR A 91 3.49 -3.26 -8.04
N GLU A 92 3.45 -2.66 -9.24
CA GLU A 92 2.56 -3.08 -10.33
C GLU A 92 2.98 -4.43 -10.93
N ALA A 93 4.29 -4.70 -11.03
CA ALA A 93 4.82 -5.97 -11.52
C ALA A 93 4.81 -7.10 -10.47
N MET A 94 4.65 -6.76 -9.19
CA MET A 94 4.73 -7.70 -8.06
C MET A 94 3.83 -8.95 -8.22
N PRO A 95 2.58 -8.87 -8.73
CA PRO A 95 1.72 -10.05 -8.88
C PRO A 95 2.28 -11.15 -9.80
N ASP A 96 3.19 -10.80 -10.69
CA ASP A 96 3.78 -11.74 -11.67
C ASP A 96 5.00 -12.47 -11.10
N TRP A 97 5.48 -12.12 -9.92
CA TRP A 97 6.68 -12.69 -9.30
C TRP A 97 6.37 -13.85 -8.37
N ARG A 98 7.31 -14.80 -8.32
CA ARG A 98 7.30 -15.92 -7.37
C ARG A 98 8.27 -15.62 -6.21
N PRO A 99 7.81 -15.67 -4.95
CA PRO A 99 8.65 -15.33 -3.80
C PRO A 99 9.92 -16.18 -3.64
N SER A 100 9.91 -17.42 -4.12
CA SER A 100 11.06 -18.34 -4.07
C SER A 100 11.96 -18.27 -5.32
N SER A 101 11.72 -17.33 -6.25
CA SER A 101 12.47 -17.21 -7.49
C SER A 101 13.60 -16.18 -7.38
N ARG A 102 14.85 -16.62 -7.46
CA ARG A 102 16.03 -15.73 -7.55
C ARG A 102 15.97 -14.79 -8.77
N ALA A 103 15.47 -15.27 -9.90
CA ALA A 103 15.35 -14.44 -11.10
C ALA A 103 14.40 -13.26 -10.85
N ASP A 104 13.29 -13.51 -10.12
CA ASP A 104 12.30 -12.48 -9.80
C ASP A 104 12.83 -11.50 -8.73
N VAL A 105 13.62 -11.96 -7.74
CA VAL A 105 14.34 -11.08 -6.80
C VAL A 105 15.24 -10.10 -7.57
N LEU A 106 16.03 -10.59 -8.52
CA LEU A 106 16.91 -9.74 -9.32
C LEU A 106 16.15 -8.80 -10.26
N ALA A 107 15.03 -9.28 -10.84
CA ALA A 107 14.16 -8.45 -11.68
C ALA A 107 13.47 -7.33 -10.88
N ALA A 108 12.97 -7.63 -9.69
CA ALA A 108 12.37 -6.66 -8.79
C ALA A 108 13.36 -5.57 -8.37
N HIS A 109 14.56 -5.98 -7.95
CA HIS A 109 15.62 -5.02 -7.61
C HIS A 109 16.02 -4.16 -8.81
N ARG A 110 16.06 -4.73 -10.02
CA ARG A 110 16.35 -3.95 -11.23
C ARG A 110 15.30 -2.88 -11.46
N LEU A 111 14.01 -3.17 -11.26
CA LEU A 111 12.94 -2.19 -11.38
C LEU A 111 13.05 -1.11 -10.31
N LEU A 112 13.24 -1.50 -9.04
CA LEU A 112 13.35 -0.55 -7.92
C LEU A 112 14.51 0.43 -8.07
N MET A 113 15.62 -0.04 -8.65
CA MET A 113 16.88 0.71 -8.69
C MET A 113 17.24 1.23 -10.09
N LEU A 114 16.33 1.12 -11.05
CA LEU A 114 16.54 1.57 -12.43
C LEU A 114 16.93 3.05 -12.51
N GLY A 115 18.13 3.33 -13.07
CA GLY A 115 18.63 4.70 -13.20
C GLY A 115 19.06 5.37 -11.89
N LEU A 116 19.11 4.62 -10.78
CA LEU A 116 19.61 5.10 -9.48
C LEU A 116 21.01 4.57 -9.17
N ILE A 117 21.34 3.36 -9.64
CA ILE A 117 22.64 2.70 -9.52
C ILE A 117 22.97 1.90 -10.78
N ASP A 118 24.25 1.68 -11.05
CA ASP A 118 24.69 0.97 -12.27
C ASP A 118 24.49 -0.54 -12.21
N ASP A 119 24.57 -1.15 -11.03
CA ASP A 119 24.47 -2.58 -10.79
C ASP A 119 23.03 -3.04 -10.39
N ALA A 120 22.01 -2.30 -10.81
CA ALA A 120 20.62 -2.65 -10.57
C ALA A 120 20.30 -4.07 -11.09
N GLY A 121 19.77 -4.92 -10.19
CA GLY A 121 19.46 -6.33 -10.47
C GLY A 121 20.67 -7.26 -10.40
N GLN A 122 21.76 -6.86 -9.76
CA GLN A 122 22.93 -7.68 -9.51
C GLN A 122 23.29 -7.69 -8.03
N PHE A 123 23.71 -8.85 -7.52
CA PHE A 123 24.23 -8.92 -6.17
C PHE A 123 25.54 -8.12 -6.05
N ARG A 124 25.74 -7.53 -4.88
CA ARG A 124 26.94 -6.74 -4.57
C ARG A 124 28.23 -7.56 -4.70
N ARG A 125 29.28 -6.89 -5.13
CA ARG A 125 30.64 -7.44 -5.24
C ARG A 125 31.55 -6.95 -4.11
N GLY A 126 31.15 -5.88 -3.41
CA GLY A 126 31.87 -5.30 -2.29
C GLY A 126 31.33 -5.74 -0.94
N GLY A 127 32.15 -5.61 0.10
CA GLY A 127 31.70 -5.69 1.49
C GLY A 127 30.80 -4.51 1.83
N VAL A 128 29.77 -4.73 2.66
CA VAL A 128 28.87 -3.68 3.14
C VAL A 128 28.76 -3.77 4.66
N GLY A 129 28.92 -2.64 5.32
CA GLY A 129 28.60 -2.45 6.73
C GLY A 129 27.43 -1.48 6.85
N ILE A 130 26.47 -1.78 7.72
CA ILE A 130 25.36 -0.88 8.02
C ILE A 130 25.79 -0.03 9.22
N TYR A 131 25.76 1.30 9.05
CA TYR A 131 26.17 2.26 10.06
C TYR A 131 24.96 3.03 10.60
N ARG A 132 25.00 3.35 11.89
CA ARG A 132 24.09 4.31 12.53
C ARG A 132 24.95 5.44 13.12
N GLY A 133 24.97 6.57 12.42
CA GLY A 133 26.01 7.58 12.63
C GLY A 133 27.38 6.97 12.34
N ASP A 134 28.33 7.14 13.25
CA ASP A 134 29.69 6.58 13.10
C ASP A 134 29.83 5.14 13.64
N LYS A 135 28.75 4.56 14.19
CA LYS A 135 28.80 3.21 14.76
C LYS A 135 28.38 2.17 13.74
N LEU A 136 29.27 1.19 13.47
CA LEU A 136 28.92 -0.02 12.74
C LEU A 136 27.92 -0.83 13.58
N VAL A 137 26.71 -1.05 13.05
CA VAL A 137 25.64 -1.79 13.73
C VAL A 137 25.48 -3.20 13.18
N HIS A 138 25.79 -3.43 11.89
CA HIS A 138 25.77 -4.74 11.27
C HIS A 138 26.87 -4.85 10.21
N MET A 139 27.57 -5.98 10.18
CA MET A 139 28.51 -6.34 9.13
C MET A 139 27.89 -7.44 8.28
N ALA A 140 27.45 -7.08 7.07
CA ALA A 140 26.86 -8.06 6.16
C ALA A 140 27.86 -9.17 5.78
N PRO A 141 27.38 -10.39 5.46
CA PRO A 141 28.21 -11.51 5.02
C PRO A 141 29.11 -11.14 3.85
N PRO A 142 30.28 -11.85 3.67
CA PRO A 142 31.15 -11.60 2.54
C PRO A 142 30.43 -11.72 1.19
N PRO A 143 30.78 -10.92 0.17
CA PRO A 143 30.09 -10.94 -1.14
C PRO A 143 30.09 -12.33 -1.79
N SER A 144 31.13 -13.13 -1.60
CA SER A 144 31.23 -14.51 -2.12
C SER A 144 30.17 -15.47 -1.56
N ARG A 145 29.54 -15.15 -0.42
CA ARG A 145 28.50 -15.95 0.22
C ARG A 145 27.08 -15.51 -0.16
N VAL A 146 26.90 -14.29 -0.68
CA VAL A 146 25.57 -13.68 -0.90
C VAL A 146 24.69 -14.55 -1.77
N ALA A 147 25.19 -15.00 -2.91
CA ALA A 147 24.38 -15.82 -3.85
C ALA A 147 23.88 -17.11 -3.20
N THR A 148 24.77 -17.82 -2.48
CA THR A 148 24.43 -19.06 -1.78
C THR A 148 23.41 -18.81 -0.64
N LEU A 149 23.62 -17.74 0.14
CA LEU A 149 22.70 -17.41 1.26
C LEU A 149 21.30 -17.04 0.76
N ILE A 150 21.20 -16.33 -0.36
CA ILE A 150 19.91 -16.03 -0.99
C ILE A 150 19.26 -17.30 -1.54
N ASP A 151 20.02 -18.17 -2.23
CA ASP A 151 19.48 -19.44 -2.73
C ASP A 151 18.99 -20.33 -1.58
N ASP A 152 19.71 -20.40 -0.47
CA ASP A 152 19.32 -21.13 0.75
C ASP A 152 18.04 -20.53 1.36
N LEU A 153 17.93 -19.21 1.46
CA LEU A 153 16.75 -18.51 1.98
C LEU A 153 15.52 -18.73 1.10
N LEU A 154 15.67 -18.65 -0.22
CA LEU A 154 14.60 -18.90 -1.17
C LEU A 154 14.12 -20.36 -1.15
N ALA A 155 15.07 -21.32 -1.06
CA ALA A 155 14.76 -22.73 -0.92
C ALA A 155 14.05 -23.04 0.40
N TRP A 156 14.42 -22.36 1.49
CA TRP A 156 13.70 -22.46 2.76
C TRP A 156 12.27 -21.92 2.63
N LEU A 157 12.08 -20.75 2.01
CA LEU A 157 10.77 -20.14 1.84
C LEU A 157 9.80 -21.02 1.04
N GLU A 158 10.30 -21.76 0.05
CA GLU A 158 9.49 -22.65 -0.78
C GLU A 158 8.87 -23.83 -0.01
N VAL A 159 9.51 -24.24 1.09
CA VAL A 159 9.14 -25.49 1.77
C VAL A 159 8.82 -25.31 3.26
N THR A 160 8.92 -24.09 3.77
CA THR A 160 8.65 -23.83 5.18
C THR A 160 7.18 -24.10 5.52
N GLU A 161 6.93 -24.73 6.66
CA GLU A 161 5.59 -24.96 7.21
C GLU A 161 5.18 -23.85 8.19
N LEU A 162 6.02 -22.84 8.39
CA LEU A 162 5.68 -21.69 9.21
C LEU A 162 4.48 -20.95 8.63
N HIS A 163 3.65 -20.43 9.52
CA HIS A 163 2.54 -19.58 9.10
C HIS A 163 3.04 -18.41 8.23
N PRO A 164 2.37 -18.05 7.11
CA PRO A 164 2.86 -17.02 6.18
C PRO A 164 3.15 -15.65 6.83
N LEU A 165 2.43 -15.27 7.87
CA LEU A 165 2.71 -14.08 8.67
C LEU A 165 4.11 -14.13 9.29
N ILE A 166 4.49 -15.28 9.87
CA ILE A 166 5.81 -15.48 10.48
C ILE A 166 6.86 -15.64 9.39
N ALA A 167 6.61 -16.49 8.38
CA ALA A 167 7.56 -16.75 7.32
C ALA A 167 7.98 -15.48 6.56
N SER A 168 7.02 -14.58 6.28
CA SER A 168 7.31 -13.30 5.63
C SER A 168 8.19 -12.38 6.47
N CYS A 169 7.99 -12.35 7.78
CA CYS A 169 8.81 -11.54 8.70
C CYS A 169 10.22 -12.13 8.85
N VAL A 170 10.34 -13.46 8.93
CA VAL A 170 11.64 -14.15 8.95
C VAL A 170 12.40 -13.88 7.67
N PHE A 171 11.74 -14.02 6.50
CA PHE A 171 12.35 -13.71 5.22
C PHE A 171 12.84 -12.27 5.15
N HIS A 172 12.05 -11.31 5.61
CA HIS A 172 12.42 -9.90 5.63
C HIS A 172 13.69 -9.66 6.47
N TYR A 173 13.74 -10.22 7.69
CA TYR A 173 14.93 -10.11 8.54
C TYR A 173 16.16 -10.73 7.89
N GLU A 174 16.07 -11.98 7.42
CA GLU A 174 17.20 -12.68 6.79
C GLU A 174 17.70 -11.96 5.54
N PHE A 175 16.79 -11.37 4.76
CA PHE A 175 17.14 -10.57 3.60
C PHE A 175 17.92 -9.31 3.99
N GLU A 176 17.48 -8.60 5.04
CA GLU A 176 18.21 -7.46 5.61
C GLU A 176 19.56 -7.87 6.18
N PHE A 177 19.64 -9.02 6.86
CA PHE A 177 20.88 -9.56 7.41
C PHE A 177 21.88 -9.92 6.29
N ILE A 178 21.45 -10.59 5.24
CA ILE A 178 22.30 -10.95 4.09
C ILE A 178 22.74 -9.70 3.33
N HIS A 179 21.86 -8.70 3.23
CA HIS A 179 22.10 -7.44 2.56
C HIS A 179 22.66 -7.62 1.14
N PRO A 180 21.90 -8.28 0.23
CA PRO A 180 22.45 -8.82 -0.99
C PRO A 180 22.85 -7.78 -2.05
N PHE A 181 22.38 -6.55 -1.96
CA PHE A 181 22.61 -5.50 -2.95
C PHE A 181 23.48 -4.37 -2.39
N ALA A 182 24.03 -3.55 -3.28
CA ALA A 182 24.80 -2.36 -2.90
C ALA A 182 23.91 -1.25 -2.29
N ASP A 183 22.66 -1.13 -2.75
CA ASP A 183 21.61 -0.21 -2.26
C ASP A 183 20.25 -0.84 -2.50
N GLY A 184 19.20 -0.37 -1.83
CA GLY A 184 17.81 -0.80 -2.05
C GLY A 184 17.37 -2.05 -1.28
N ASN A 185 18.16 -2.57 -0.34
CA ASN A 185 17.81 -3.78 0.41
C ASN A 185 16.55 -3.58 1.25
N GLY A 186 16.42 -2.48 2.01
CA GLY A 186 15.23 -2.19 2.81
C GLY A 186 13.95 -2.13 1.97
N ARG A 187 13.99 -1.44 0.83
CA ARG A 187 12.87 -1.39 -0.12
C ARG A 187 12.50 -2.78 -0.65
N MET A 188 13.51 -3.60 -0.95
CA MET A 188 13.33 -4.98 -1.39
C MET A 188 12.73 -5.88 -0.30
N GLY A 189 13.24 -5.81 0.93
CA GLY A 189 12.74 -6.59 2.06
C GLY A 189 11.25 -6.33 2.30
N ARG A 190 10.82 -5.06 2.33
CA ARG A 190 9.42 -4.66 2.49
C ARG A 190 8.54 -5.10 1.31
N LEU A 191 8.99 -4.88 0.08
CA LEU A 191 8.28 -5.32 -1.12
C LEU A 191 8.10 -6.84 -1.13
N TRP A 192 9.14 -7.60 -0.77
CA TRP A 192 9.10 -9.05 -0.78
C TRP A 192 8.22 -9.61 0.32
N GLN A 193 8.22 -8.99 1.49
CA GLN A 193 7.27 -9.31 2.55
C GLN A 193 5.82 -9.14 2.07
N THR A 194 5.52 -8.01 1.41
CA THR A 194 4.20 -7.75 0.82
C THR A 194 3.85 -8.80 -0.24
N LEU A 195 4.80 -9.21 -1.09
CA LEU A 195 4.61 -10.27 -2.08
C LEU A 195 4.23 -11.61 -1.41
N ILE A 196 5.01 -12.06 -0.42
CA ILE A 196 4.75 -13.31 0.32
C ILE A 196 3.35 -13.28 0.95
N LEU A 197 3.01 -12.19 1.64
CA LEU A 197 1.73 -12.03 2.30
C LEU A 197 0.57 -11.99 1.29
N SER A 198 0.74 -11.34 0.15
CA SER A 198 -0.30 -11.21 -0.88
C SER A 198 -0.64 -12.53 -1.56
N GLN A 199 0.32 -13.45 -1.67
CA GLN A 199 0.07 -14.80 -2.19
C GLN A 199 -0.75 -15.66 -1.22
N TRP A 200 -0.61 -15.44 0.08
CA TRP A 200 -1.44 -16.10 1.07
C TRP A 200 -2.83 -15.45 1.17
N ARG A 201 -2.89 -14.13 1.22
CA ARG A 201 -4.14 -13.36 1.30
C ARG A 201 -4.05 -12.11 0.42
N PRO A 202 -4.74 -12.06 -0.74
CA PRO A 202 -4.62 -10.96 -1.69
C PRO A 202 -4.94 -9.57 -1.12
N VAL A 203 -5.79 -9.48 -0.09
CA VAL A 203 -6.11 -8.22 0.59
C VAL A 203 -4.85 -7.56 1.19
N LEU A 204 -3.86 -8.33 1.61
CA LEU A 204 -2.61 -7.84 2.19
C LEU A 204 -1.71 -7.12 1.18
N ALA A 205 -1.92 -7.32 -0.14
CA ALA A 205 -1.24 -6.52 -1.16
C ALA A 205 -1.52 -5.01 -1.07
N TRP A 206 -2.60 -4.64 -0.39
CA TRP A 206 -3.08 -3.27 -0.29
C TRP A 206 -3.00 -2.70 1.13
N LEU A 207 -2.44 -3.45 2.07
CA LEU A 207 -2.27 -3.02 3.45
C LEU A 207 -1.01 -2.15 3.57
N PRO A 208 -1.12 -0.86 3.98
CA PRO A 208 0.03 0.03 4.06
C PRO A 208 0.84 -0.19 5.36
N VAL A 209 1.43 -1.38 5.51
CA VAL A 209 2.26 -1.74 6.67
C VAL A 209 3.46 -0.81 6.79
N GLU A 210 4.01 -0.38 5.66
CA GLU A 210 5.13 0.56 5.59
C GLU A 210 4.83 1.90 6.27
N SER A 211 3.56 2.33 6.30
CA SER A 211 3.18 3.55 7.04
C SER A 211 3.42 3.38 8.54
N VAL A 212 3.05 2.23 9.11
CA VAL A 212 3.30 1.92 10.52
C VAL A 212 4.79 1.79 10.81
N ILE A 213 5.54 1.13 9.92
CA ILE A 213 7.01 1.02 10.04
C ILE A 213 7.65 2.41 10.01
N CYS A 214 7.21 3.30 9.11
CA CYS A 214 7.72 4.66 8.98
C CYS A 214 7.44 5.49 10.25
N GLU A 215 6.23 5.39 10.80
CA GLU A 215 5.85 6.05 12.06
C GLU A 215 6.65 5.52 13.26
N GLN A 216 7.05 4.24 13.23
CA GLN A 216 7.79 3.56 14.27
C GLN A 216 9.23 3.23 13.85
N GLN A 217 9.84 4.07 13.01
CA GLN A 217 11.13 3.79 12.37
C GLN A 217 12.26 3.47 13.36
N GLU A 218 12.29 4.15 14.51
CA GLU A 218 13.28 3.87 15.56
C GLU A 218 13.11 2.47 16.16
N ALA A 219 11.85 2.05 16.41
CA ALA A 219 11.55 0.72 16.94
C ALA A 219 11.85 -0.37 15.92
N TYR A 220 11.60 -0.11 14.63
CA TYR A 220 11.96 -1.00 13.53
C TYR A 220 13.47 -1.29 13.50
N TYR A 221 14.30 -0.25 13.55
CA TYR A 221 15.75 -0.42 13.58
C TYR A 221 16.24 -1.02 14.90
N ALA A 222 15.59 -0.74 16.02
CA ALA A 222 15.91 -1.38 17.30
C ALA A 222 15.60 -2.88 17.28
N ALA A 223 14.52 -3.29 16.62
CA ALA A 223 14.16 -4.71 16.47
C ALA A 223 15.16 -5.47 15.58
N LEU A 224 15.62 -4.86 14.47
CA LEU A 224 16.69 -5.41 13.64
C LEU A 224 17.97 -5.61 14.45
N LEU A 225 18.41 -4.59 15.19
CA LEU A 225 19.60 -4.65 16.01
C LEU A 225 19.48 -5.70 17.13
N ALA A 226 18.33 -5.81 17.78
CA ALA A 226 18.08 -6.81 18.81
C ALA A 226 18.14 -8.23 18.23
N ALA A 227 17.60 -8.45 17.04
CA ALA A 227 17.67 -9.71 16.32
C ALA A 227 19.11 -10.09 15.98
N ASP A 228 19.92 -9.15 15.48
CA ASP A 228 21.35 -9.35 15.21
C ASP A 228 22.12 -9.72 16.48
N GLN A 229 21.89 -9.00 17.58
CA GLN A 229 22.56 -9.25 18.86
C GLN A 229 22.22 -10.62 19.45
N GLN A 230 20.99 -11.09 19.23
CA GLN A 230 20.52 -12.39 19.69
C GLN A 230 20.81 -13.51 18.69
N ALA A 231 21.35 -13.20 17.52
CA ALA A 231 21.56 -14.12 16.40
C ALA A 231 20.30 -14.94 16.05
N GLN A 232 19.12 -14.31 16.13
CA GLN A 232 17.83 -14.91 15.79
C GLN A 232 16.80 -13.86 15.39
N SER A 233 15.88 -14.20 14.51
CA SER A 233 14.87 -13.29 13.95
C SER A 233 13.72 -12.93 14.92
N THR A 234 13.61 -13.61 16.06
CA THR A 234 12.48 -13.49 17.00
C THR A 234 12.08 -12.05 17.36
N PRO A 235 13.00 -11.15 17.80
CA PRO A 235 12.61 -9.77 18.14
C PRO A 235 12.04 -9.00 16.94
N PHE A 236 12.60 -9.23 15.77
CA PHE A 236 12.13 -8.58 14.55
C PHE A 236 10.76 -9.11 14.10
N VAL A 237 10.53 -10.42 14.18
CA VAL A 237 9.25 -11.06 13.86
C VAL A 237 8.14 -10.54 14.78
N GLU A 238 8.39 -10.42 16.09
CA GLU A 238 7.42 -9.85 17.04
C GLU A 238 7.05 -8.41 16.70
N PHE A 239 8.04 -7.57 16.42
CA PHE A 239 7.80 -6.18 15.99
C PHE A 239 6.96 -6.13 14.70
N MET A 240 7.32 -6.92 13.68
CA MET A 240 6.64 -6.90 12.40
C MET A 240 5.20 -7.42 12.47
N LEU A 241 4.94 -8.43 13.32
CA LEU A 241 3.57 -8.89 13.58
C LEU A 241 2.73 -7.80 14.25
N GLN A 242 3.29 -7.05 15.22
CA GLN A 242 2.61 -5.90 15.82
C GLN A 242 2.32 -4.79 14.80
N ALA A 243 3.29 -4.50 13.92
CA ALA A 243 3.11 -3.52 12.84
C ALA A 243 2.00 -3.95 11.85
N LEU A 244 1.95 -5.23 11.49
CA LEU A 244 0.87 -5.80 10.67
C LEU A 244 -0.50 -5.67 11.35
N GLN A 245 -0.60 -6.01 12.63
CA GLN A 245 -1.83 -5.85 13.40
C GLN A 245 -2.28 -4.39 13.44
N GLN A 246 -1.37 -3.47 13.73
CA GLN A 246 -1.69 -2.04 13.77
C GLN A 246 -2.14 -1.52 12.40
N ALA A 247 -1.52 -1.95 11.31
CA ALA A 247 -1.93 -1.58 9.96
C ALA A 247 -3.35 -2.07 9.64
N LEU A 248 -3.72 -3.28 10.08
CA LEU A 248 -5.09 -3.81 9.95
C LEU A 248 -6.10 -2.99 10.74
N LEU A 249 -5.79 -2.63 12.00
CA LEU A 249 -6.64 -1.78 12.82
C LEU A 249 -6.84 -0.39 12.19
N ASN A 250 -5.78 0.20 11.65
CA ASN A 250 -5.85 1.48 10.94
C ASN A 250 -6.72 1.38 9.68
N ALA A 251 -6.64 0.27 8.95
CA ALA A 251 -7.47 0.02 7.78
C ALA A 251 -8.95 -0.11 8.16
N GLU A 252 -9.28 -0.90 9.19
CA GLU A 252 -10.66 -1.03 9.70
C GLU A 252 -11.26 0.32 10.12
N GLN A 253 -10.49 1.17 10.81
CA GLN A 253 -10.94 2.51 11.22
C GLN A 253 -11.17 3.42 10.02
N THR A 254 -10.29 3.36 9.01
CA THR A 254 -10.43 4.15 7.77
C THR A 254 -11.68 3.75 7.00
N ASP A 255 -11.98 2.45 6.94
CA ASP A 255 -13.17 1.94 6.27
C ASP A 255 -14.45 2.35 7.01
N GLN A 256 -14.48 2.28 8.34
CA GLN A 256 -15.62 2.75 9.14
C GLN A 256 -15.88 4.25 8.96
N VAL A 257 -14.81 5.06 8.88
CA VAL A 257 -14.92 6.50 8.59
C VAL A 257 -15.38 6.71 7.15
N THR A 258 -14.89 5.91 6.20
CA THR A 258 -15.29 5.99 4.78
C THR A 258 -16.74 5.57 4.61
N ASP A 259 -17.21 4.53 5.29
CA ASP A 259 -18.60 4.11 5.29
C ASP A 259 -19.52 5.20 5.87
N GLN A 260 -19.13 5.83 6.99
CA GLN A 260 -19.88 6.96 7.55
C GLN A 260 -19.89 8.19 6.62
N VAL A 261 -18.77 8.49 5.96
CA VAL A 261 -18.68 9.55 4.95
C VAL A 261 -19.43 9.15 3.67
N THR A 262 -19.38 7.89 3.27
CA THR A 262 -20.13 7.37 2.12
C THR A 262 -21.64 7.38 2.39
N ASP A 263 -22.08 7.08 3.59
CA ASP A 263 -23.49 7.24 3.99
C ASP A 263 -23.92 8.70 3.97
N GLN A 264 -23.09 9.64 4.43
CA GLN A 264 -23.37 11.07 4.31
C GLN A 264 -23.32 11.57 2.86
N VAL A 265 -22.34 11.10 2.06
CA VAL A 265 -22.27 11.39 0.62
C VAL A 265 -23.45 10.75 -0.10
N SER A 266 -23.84 9.52 0.27
CA SER A 266 -25.03 8.83 -0.22
C SER A 266 -26.30 9.65 0.06
N SER A 267 -26.47 10.19 1.28
CA SER A 267 -27.63 11.02 1.62
C SER A 267 -27.70 12.33 0.82
N HIS A 268 -26.56 12.98 0.59
CA HIS A 268 -26.48 14.18 -0.24
C HIS A 268 -26.75 13.88 -1.72
N VAL A 269 -26.19 12.78 -2.23
CA VAL A 269 -26.44 12.31 -3.59
C VAL A 269 -27.90 11.92 -3.77
N ILE A 270 -28.50 11.16 -2.84
CA ILE A 270 -29.93 10.79 -2.88
C ILE A 270 -30.80 12.05 -2.95
N ARG A 271 -30.54 13.05 -2.13
CA ARG A 271 -31.27 14.33 -2.17
C ARG A 271 -31.13 15.03 -3.54
N LEU A 272 -29.96 14.96 -4.17
CA LEU A 272 -29.76 15.50 -5.53
C LEU A 272 -30.54 14.70 -6.56
N LEU A 273 -30.52 13.36 -6.47
CA LEU A 273 -31.28 12.50 -7.36
C LEU A 273 -32.79 12.76 -7.22
N ASP A 274 -33.29 12.90 -6.00
CA ASP A 274 -34.70 13.26 -5.73
C ASP A 274 -35.06 14.62 -6.31
N ALA A 275 -34.16 15.63 -6.19
CA ALA A 275 -34.39 16.95 -6.76
C ALA A 275 -34.41 16.94 -8.31
N LEU A 276 -33.74 15.99 -8.95
CA LEU A 276 -33.72 15.81 -10.41
C LEU A 276 -34.84 14.93 -10.91
N LYS A 277 -35.60 14.25 -10.04
CA LYS A 277 -36.65 13.30 -10.39
C LYS A 277 -37.77 14.00 -11.18
N GLY A 278 -38.08 13.43 -12.34
CA GLY A 278 -39.15 13.95 -13.21
C GLY A 278 -38.74 15.18 -14.02
N SER A 279 -37.47 15.64 -13.92
CA SER A 279 -36.98 16.75 -14.73
C SER A 279 -36.22 16.24 -15.97
N THR A 280 -36.27 17.01 -17.07
CA THR A 280 -35.44 16.76 -18.26
C THR A 280 -34.02 17.34 -18.13
N GLY A 281 -33.73 17.96 -16.97
CA GLY A 281 -32.44 18.55 -16.60
C GLY A 281 -32.58 19.93 -15.99
N LEU A 282 -31.90 20.14 -14.86
CA LEU A 282 -31.90 21.39 -14.09
C LEU A 282 -30.50 22.02 -14.07
N LYS A 283 -30.46 23.36 -14.02
CA LYS A 283 -29.22 24.14 -13.85
C LYS A 283 -28.81 24.14 -12.37
N THR A 284 -27.54 24.42 -12.09
CA THR A 284 -27.04 24.63 -10.72
C THR A 284 -27.87 25.66 -9.96
N ALA A 285 -28.28 26.75 -10.62
CA ALA A 285 -29.08 27.81 -9.99
C ALA A 285 -30.49 27.34 -9.59
N GLU A 286 -31.04 26.33 -10.24
CA GLU A 286 -32.34 25.74 -9.94
C GLU A 286 -32.22 24.64 -8.87
N LEU A 287 -31.13 23.88 -8.88
CA LEU A 287 -30.88 22.79 -7.94
C LEU A 287 -30.52 23.29 -6.52
N MET A 288 -29.72 24.36 -6.41
CA MET A 288 -29.28 24.86 -5.12
C MET A 288 -30.45 25.28 -4.18
N PRO A 289 -31.46 26.04 -4.62
CA PRO A 289 -32.63 26.34 -3.80
C PRO A 289 -33.42 25.09 -3.40
N LEU A 290 -33.61 24.15 -4.32
CA LEU A 290 -34.31 22.87 -4.04
C LEU A 290 -33.62 22.07 -2.93
N LEU A 291 -32.29 22.13 -2.91
CA LEU A 291 -31.45 21.47 -1.90
C LEU A 291 -31.22 22.33 -0.63
N ARG A 292 -31.76 23.55 -0.59
CA ARG A 292 -31.57 24.56 0.47
C ARG A 292 -30.10 24.88 0.69
N LEU A 293 -29.34 25.06 -0.41
CA LEU A 293 -27.91 25.37 -0.38
C LEU A 293 -27.66 26.80 -0.81
N THR A 294 -26.77 27.48 -0.07
CA THR A 294 -26.33 28.86 -0.36
C THR A 294 -24.95 28.93 -0.99
N HIS A 295 -24.09 27.89 -0.78
CA HIS A 295 -22.71 27.89 -1.25
C HIS A 295 -22.50 26.92 -2.44
N ARG A 296 -22.06 27.46 -3.58
CA ARG A 296 -21.76 26.67 -4.79
C ARG A 296 -20.66 25.63 -4.59
N ALA A 297 -19.66 25.94 -3.75
CA ALA A 297 -18.58 25.00 -3.46
C ALA A 297 -19.11 23.73 -2.78
N THR A 298 -19.96 23.87 -1.76
CA THR A 298 -20.63 22.78 -1.05
C THR A 298 -21.50 21.94 -1.98
N PHE A 299 -22.31 22.59 -2.84
CA PHE A 299 -23.10 21.89 -3.83
C PHE A 299 -22.22 21.05 -4.75
N ARG A 300 -21.13 21.64 -5.26
CA ARG A 300 -20.26 20.96 -6.20
C ARG A 300 -19.51 19.78 -5.53
N SER A 301 -18.91 19.99 -4.35
CA SER A 301 -18.09 18.97 -3.69
C SER A 301 -18.91 17.80 -3.12
N ASN A 302 -20.05 18.10 -2.49
CA ASN A 302 -20.78 17.10 -1.68
C ASN A 302 -21.96 16.47 -2.41
N TYR A 303 -22.50 17.14 -3.45
CA TYR A 303 -23.68 16.65 -4.18
C TYR A 303 -23.34 16.28 -5.62
N LEU A 304 -22.83 17.26 -6.41
CA LEU A 304 -22.75 17.12 -7.86
C LEU A 304 -21.57 16.25 -8.30
N SER A 305 -20.35 16.52 -7.79
CA SER A 305 -19.16 15.76 -8.20
C SER A 305 -19.24 14.29 -7.86
N PRO A 306 -19.67 13.88 -6.63
CA PRO A 306 -19.90 12.46 -6.33
C PRO A 306 -20.94 11.80 -7.23
N ALA A 307 -22.04 12.48 -7.51
CA ALA A 307 -23.09 11.95 -8.37
C ALA A 307 -22.65 11.76 -9.83
N LEU A 308 -21.84 12.71 -10.36
CA LEU A 308 -21.25 12.61 -11.69
C LEU A 308 -20.20 11.47 -11.75
N THR A 309 -19.33 11.37 -10.75
CA THR A 309 -18.32 10.31 -10.66
C THR A 309 -18.93 8.92 -10.57
N ALA A 310 -20.03 8.79 -9.83
CA ALA A 310 -20.80 7.55 -9.72
C ALA A 310 -21.67 7.23 -10.96
N GLY A 311 -21.70 8.12 -11.98
CA GLY A 311 -22.50 7.91 -13.18
C GLY A 311 -24.01 7.97 -12.95
N LEU A 312 -24.45 8.52 -11.80
CA LEU A 312 -25.89 8.63 -11.45
C LEU A 312 -26.56 9.87 -12.07
N VAL A 313 -25.74 10.88 -12.36
CA VAL A 313 -26.13 12.15 -12.99
C VAL A 313 -25.19 12.40 -14.16
N GLU A 314 -25.70 13.01 -15.23
CA GLU A 314 -24.91 13.40 -16.39
C GLU A 314 -25.11 14.87 -16.76
N MET A 315 -24.13 15.43 -17.45
CA MET A 315 -24.21 16.76 -18.04
C MET A 315 -24.97 16.71 -19.35
N THR A 316 -25.86 17.67 -19.60
CA THR A 316 -26.56 17.75 -20.89
C THR A 316 -25.66 18.22 -22.02
N ASP A 317 -24.58 18.94 -21.71
CA ASP A 317 -23.52 19.33 -22.64
C ASP A 317 -22.15 19.02 -22.05
N PRO A 318 -21.62 17.80 -22.22
CA PRO A 318 -20.32 17.40 -21.68
C PRO A 318 -19.14 18.13 -22.31
N LEU A 319 -19.30 18.66 -23.55
CA LEU A 319 -18.24 19.36 -24.26
C LEU A 319 -18.04 20.80 -23.75
N SER A 320 -19.06 21.32 -23.04
CA SER A 320 -19.02 22.68 -22.48
C SER A 320 -19.33 22.68 -20.98
N PRO A 321 -18.52 22.02 -20.14
CA PRO A 321 -18.83 21.76 -18.71
C PRO A 321 -18.91 23.04 -17.86
N ARG A 322 -18.35 24.16 -18.33
CA ARG A 322 -18.37 25.47 -17.66
C ARG A 322 -19.43 26.41 -18.20
N SER A 323 -20.26 25.99 -19.17
CA SER A 323 -21.29 26.78 -19.74
C SER A 323 -22.29 27.27 -18.70
N PRO A 324 -22.71 28.55 -18.71
CA PRO A 324 -23.74 29.08 -17.80
C PRO A 324 -25.12 28.45 -18.01
N VAL A 325 -25.32 27.79 -19.18
CA VAL A 325 -26.57 27.09 -19.53
C VAL A 325 -26.50 25.60 -19.27
N GLN A 326 -25.37 25.10 -18.72
CA GLN A 326 -25.21 23.67 -18.36
C GLN A 326 -26.34 23.20 -17.46
N LYS A 327 -26.93 22.06 -17.81
CA LYS A 327 -27.94 21.35 -17.01
C LYS A 327 -27.42 19.96 -16.64
N TYR A 328 -28.03 19.42 -15.60
CA TYR A 328 -27.75 18.07 -15.08
C TYR A 328 -29.04 17.26 -15.07
N ARG A 329 -28.97 15.99 -15.45
CA ARG A 329 -30.12 15.08 -15.46
C ARG A 329 -29.72 13.70 -14.93
N LEU A 330 -30.71 12.93 -14.52
CA LEU A 330 -30.52 11.55 -14.10
C LEU A 330 -30.12 10.67 -15.29
N THR A 331 -29.18 9.77 -15.05
CA THR A 331 -28.90 8.64 -15.93
C THR A 331 -29.88 7.50 -15.69
N ALA A 332 -29.87 6.46 -16.53
CA ALA A 332 -30.65 5.24 -16.30
C ALA A 332 -30.27 4.59 -14.95
N GLN A 333 -28.99 4.64 -14.57
CA GLN A 333 -28.47 4.13 -13.30
C GLN A 333 -28.98 4.98 -12.12
N GLY A 334 -29.03 6.31 -12.25
CA GLY A 334 -29.57 7.20 -11.23
C GLY A 334 -31.07 6.99 -10.99
N LEU A 335 -31.83 6.71 -12.05
CA LEU A 335 -33.24 6.37 -11.95
C LEU A 335 -33.48 5.04 -11.20
N ASN A 336 -32.65 4.03 -11.48
CA ASN A 336 -32.70 2.73 -10.80
C ASN A 336 -32.38 2.84 -9.30
N CYS A 337 -31.42 3.67 -8.92
CA CYS A 337 -31.09 3.94 -7.51
C CYS A 337 -32.28 4.52 -6.73
N LEU A 338 -33.06 5.41 -7.32
CA LEU A 338 -34.27 5.95 -6.71
C LEU A 338 -35.41 4.92 -6.56
N GLY A 339 -35.42 3.89 -7.42
CA GLY A 339 -36.41 2.79 -7.36
C GLY A 339 -36.12 1.77 -6.24
N MET A 340 -34.87 1.60 -5.85
CA MET A 340 -34.45 0.67 -4.77
C MET A 340 -34.53 1.27 -3.36
N SER A 341 -34.71 2.58 -3.21
CA SER A 341 -34.85 3.27 -1.91
C SER A 341 -36.32 3.21 -1.35
N LYS A 342 -37.18 2.40 -1.91
CA LYS A 342 -38.59 2.29 -1.51
C LYS A 342 -39.04 0.89 -1.07
N THR A 343 -38.09 0.10 -0.53
CA THR A 343 -38.51 -1.16 0.17
C THR A 343 -37.91 -1.19 1.57
#